data_dc98d1e5ed52faf98df6badde82aee0f
#
_entry.id   dc98d1e5ed52faf98df6badde82aee0f
#
_cell.length_a   1.000
_cell.length_b   1.000
_cell.length_c   1.000
_cell.angle_alpha   90.00
_cell.angle_beta   90.00
_cell.angle_gamma   90.00
#
_symmetry.space_group_name_H-M   'P 1'
#
loop_
_entity.id
_entity.type
_entity.pdbx_description
1 polymer ?
#
loop_
_entity_poly.entity_id
_entity_poly.type
_entity_poly.pdbx_seq_one_letter_code
_entity_poly.pdbx_strand_id
1 'polypeptide(L)'
;CSSDLNVNNGKRFRTYAIRAEAGSKMISLNGAAAHMADLGDVVIIAAYAQMDEKEADNHHPRLVYLDEGNIVKDTANVIPVQVS
;
A
#
# COMPACT_ATOMS: atom_id res chain seq x y z
N CYS A 1 9.68 3.84 4.83
CA CYS A 1 8.65 3.55 5.80
C CYS A 1 7.28 3.52 5.11
N SER A 2 6.52 2.49 5.32
CA SER A 2 5.16 2.38 4.79
C SER A 2 4.17 2.18 5.93
N SER A 3 2.93 2.52 5.68
CA SER A 3 1.81 2.20 6.57
C SER A 3 0.88 1.27 5.83
N ASP A 4 0.59 0.15 6.44
CA ASP A 4 -0.22 -0.89 5.82
C ASP A 4 -1.53 -1.04 6.59
N LEU A 5 -2.61 -1.22 5.85
CA LEU A 5 -3.93 -1.48 6.40
C LEU A 5 -4.41 -2.83 5.88
N ASN A 6 -4.75 -3.73 6.80
CA ASN A 6 -5.39 -4.98 6.43
C ASN A 6 -6.91 -4.75 6.33
N VAL A 7 -7.45 -4.86 5.13
CA VAL A 7 -8.87 -4.61 4.87
C VAL A 7 -9.75 -5.67 5.53
N ASN A 8 -9.26 -6.89 5.67
CA ASN A 8 -10.04 -7.99 6.22
C ASN A 8 -10.26 -7.89 7.73
N ASN A 9 -9.25 -7.43 8.48
CA ASN A 9 -9.36 -7.35 9.94
C ASN A 9 -9.27 -5.93 10.50
N GLY A 10 -9.02 -4.94 9.66
CA GLY A 10 -8.92 -3.54 10.08
C GLY A 10 -7.62 -3.16 10.77
N LYS A 11 -6.68 -4.06 10.90
CA LYS A 11 -5.40 -3.78 11.56
C LYS A 11 -4.53 -2.87 10.73
N ARG A 12 -3.86 -1.94 11.41
CA ARG A 12 -2.87 -1.04 10.80
C ARG A 12 -1.52 -1.24 11.43
N PHE A 13 -0.48 -1.14 10.63
CA PHE A 13 0.88 -1.26 11.13
C PHE A 13 1.84 -0.49 10.24
N ARG A 14 2.97 -0.11 10.82
CA ARG A 14 4.05 0.55 10.09
C ARG A 14 5.18 -0.43 9.89
N THR A 15 5.77 -0.37 8.71
CA THR A 15 6.91 -1.21 8.38
C THR A 15 7.74 -0.52 7.31
N TYR A 16 8.78 -1.17 6.85
CA TYR A 16 9.57 -0.70 5.72
C TYR A 16 9.68 -1.83 4.70
N ALA A 17 9.85 -1.41 3.45
CA ALA A 17 9.92 -2.37 2.36
C ALA A 17 11.27 -3.08 2.34
N ILE A 18 11.21 -4.38 2.15
CA ILE A 18 12.38 -5.22 1.93
C ILE A 18 12.31 -5.70 0.49
N ARG A 19 13.43 -5.58 -0.22
CA ARG A 19 13.48 -5.97 -1.61
C ARG A 19 13.25 -7.48 -1.76
N ALA A 20 12.35 -7.83 -2.66
CA ALA A 20 12.08 -9.21 -3.06
C ALA A 20 12.44 -9.39 -4.53
N GLU A 21 12.30 -10.60 -5.03
CA GLU A 21 12.56 -10.89 -6.44
C GLU A 21 11.58 -10.12 -7.35
N ALA A 22 12.13 -9.42 -8.33
CA ALA A 22 11.34 -8.64 -9.28
C ALA A 22 10.42 -9.57 -10.09
N GLY A 23 9.16 -9.18 -10.23
CA GLY A 23 8.18 -9.95 -10.98
C GLY A 23 7.55 -11.10 -10.22
N SER A 24 7.91 -11.32 -8.96
CA SER A 24 7.34 -12.40 -8.15
C SER A 24 5.86 -12.22 -7.85
N LYS A 25 5.38 -10.96 -7.83
CA LYS A 25 4.00 -10.59 -7.49
C LYS A 25 3.56 -11.08 -6.12
N MET A 26 4.52 -11.26 -5.22
CA MET A 26 4.27 -11.72 -3.86
C MET A 26 4.39 -10.56 -2.87
N ILE A 27 3.48 -10.55 -1.91
CA ILE A 27 3.56 -9.68 -0.74
C ILE A 27 3.82 -10.58 0.46
N SER A 28 4.95 -10.39 1.11
CA SER A 28 5.33 -11.17 2.29
C SER A 28 5.47 -10.26 3.50
N LEU A 29 4.90 -10.67 4.61
CA LEU A 29 5.05 -9.99 5.89
C LEU A 29 5.98 -10.79 6.79
N ASN A 30 6.99 -10.12 7.29
CA ASN A 30 8.03 -10.76 8.10
C ASN A 30 8.05 -10.21 9.52
N GLY A 31 8.58 -10.98 10.46
CA GLY A 31 8.73 -10.57 11.85
C GLY A 31 7.38 -10.31 12.51
N ALA A 32 7.31 -9.27 13.34
CA ALA A 32 6.10 -8.91 14.07
C ALA A 32 4.94 -8.55 13.15
N ALA A 33 5.20 -8.01 11.97
CA ALA A 33 4.17 -7.66 11.00
C ALA A 33 3.41 -8.90 10.49
N ALA A 34 4.02 -10.08 10.53
CA ALA A 34 3.37 -11.31 10.12
C ALA A 34 2.14 -11.66 10.96
N HIS A 35 2.03 -11.11 12.19
CA HIS A 35 0.86 -11.30 13.04
C HIS A 35 -0.33 -10.42 12.65
N MET A 36 -0.14 -9.49 11.73
CA MET A 36 -1.16 -8.51 11.35
C MET A 36 -2.00 -8.96 10.17
N ALA A 37 -1.61 -10.01 9.47
CA ALA A 37 -2.34 -10.51 8.31
C ALA A 37 -2.13 -12.01 8.13
N ASP A 38 -3.13 -12.64 7.54
CA ASP A 38 -3.10 -14.05 7.14
C ASP A 38 -3.03 -14.15 5.62
N LEU A 39 -2.65 -15.34 5.15
CA LEU A 39 -2.67 -15.62 3.72
C LEU A 39 -4.06 -15.35 3.14
N GLY A 40 -4.09 -14.68 2.02
CA GLY A 40 -5.33 -14.35 1.33
C GLY A 40 -5.98 -13.04 1.79
N ASP A 41 -5.43 -12.38 2.80
CA ASP A 41 -5.93 -11.09 3.24
C ASP A 41 -5.63 -9.99 2.22
N VAL A 42 -6.54 -9.05 2.10
CA VAL A 42 -6.36 -7.87 1.24
C VAL A 42 -5.76 -6.74 2.06
N VAL A 43 -4.70 -6.14 1.55
CA VAL A 43 -4.00 -5.05 2.23
C VAL A 43 -3.93 -3.81 1.36
N ILE A 44 -3.87 -2.66 2.02
CA ILE A 44 -3.59 -1.38 1.39
C ILE A 44 -2.23 -0.92 1.90
N ILE A 45 -1.32 -0.65 1.00
CA ILE A 45 0.04 -0.22 1.34
C ILE A 45 0.19 1.24 0.93
N ALA A 46 0.57 2.09 1.88
CA ALA A 46 0.78 3.51 1.63
C ALA A 46 2.19 3.91 2.04
N ALA A 47 2.86 4.61 1.16
CA ALA A 47 4.14 5.24 1.46
C ALA A 47 3.92 6.74 1.62
N TYR A 48 4.52 7.31 2.64
CA TYR A 48 4.36 8.72 2.97
C TYR A 48 5.66 9.48 2.78
N ALA A 49 5.55 10.72 2.38
CA ALA A 49 6.67 11.63 2.27
C ALA A 49 6.34 12.94 2.99
N GLN A 50 7.36 13.54 3.61
CA GLN A 50 7.23 14.88 4.14
C GLN A 50 7.62 15.87 3.05
N MET A 51 6.80 16.89 2.87
CA MET A 51 7.06 17.93 1.89
C MET A 51 6.59 19.28 2.44
N ASP A 52 7.20 20.36 1.95
CA ASP A 52 6.70 21.68 2.26
C ASP A 52 5.39 21.96 1.52
N GLU A 53 4.73 23.04 1.87
CA GLU A 53 3.43 23.38 1.31
C GLU A 53 3.47 23.57 -0.21
N LYS A 54 4.56 24.14 -0.72
CA LYS A 54 4.73 24.38 -2.15
C LYS A 54 4.93 23.07 -2.92
N GLU A 55 5.70 22.14 -2.37
CA GLU A 55 5.90 20.83 -2.96
C GLU A 55 4.60 20.04 -2.93
N ALA A 56 3.84 20.13 -1.83
CA ALA A 56 2.58 19.44 -1.68
C ALA A 56 1.54 19.90 -2.69
N ASP A 57 1.49 21.18 -3.01
CA ASP A 57 0.58 21.74 -4.00
C ASP A 57 0.80 21.16 -5.40
N ASN A 58 2.04 20.77 -5.71
CA ASN A 58 2.42 20.23 -7.01
C ASN A 58 2.54 18.71 -7.01
N HIS A 59 2.36 18.07 -5.85
CA HIS A 59 2.48 16.63 -5.74
C HIS A 59 1.20 15.93 -6.14
N HIS A 60 1.34 14.91 -6.97
CA HIS A 60 0.25 14.01 -7.33
C HIS A 60 0.58 12.61 -6.83
N PRO A 61 -0.24 12.03 -5.96
CA PRO A 61 0.01 10.67 -5.48
C PRO A 61 -0.12 9.67 -6.62
N ARG A 62 0.65 8.61 -6.53
CA ARG A 62 0.53 7.49 -7.46
C ARG A 62 -0.30 6.41 -6.79
N LEU A 63 -1.41 6.06 -7.40
CA LEU A 63 -2.30 5.02 -6.94
C LEU A 63 -2.20 3.82 -7.88
N VAL A 64 -2.00 2.65 -7.30
CA VAL A 64 -1.92 1.40 -8.06
C VAL A 64 -2.98 0.45 -7.52
N TYR A 65 -3.92 0.08 -8.39
CA TYR A 65 -4.97 -0.87 -8.06
C TYR A 65 -4.59 -2.24 -8.57
N LEU A 66 -4.66 -3.23 -7.69
CA LEU A 66 -4.28 -4.59 -8.00
C LEU A 66 -5.51 -5.50 -8.03
N ASP A 67 -5.51 -6.43 -8.95
CA ASP A 67 -6.49 -7.48 -9.06
C ASP A 67 -5.94 -8.77 -8.44
N GLU A 68 -6.69 -9.84 -8.53
CA GLU A 68 -6.31 -11.14 -8.01
C GLU A 68 -4.94 -11.55 -8.53
N GLY A 69 -4.11 -12.13 -7.66
CA GLY A 69 -2.73 -12.47 -7.99
C GLY A 69 -1.77 -11.30 -8.05
N ASN A 70 -2.14 -10.15 -7.47
CA ASN A 70 -1.33 -8.93 -7.43
C ASN A 70 -0.97 -8.40 -8.82
N ILE A 71 -1.88 -8.56 -9.75
CA ILE A 71 -1.73 -8.05 -11.12
C ILE A 71 -2.22 -6.61 -11.16
N VAL A 72 -1.43 -5.71 -11.72
CA VAL A 72 -1.83 -4.31 -11.85
C VAL A 72 -3.05 -4.20 -12.75
N LYS A 73 -4.14 -3.70 -12.19
CA LYS A 73 -5.42 -3.56 -12.86
C LYS A 73 -5.59 -2.15 -13.43
N ASP A 74 -5.18 -1.14 -12.65
CA ASP A 74 -5.34 0.26 -13.03
C ASP A 74 -4.38 1.13 -12.22
N THR A 75 -4.13 2.32 -12.72
CA THR A 75 -3.32 3.33 -12.01
C THR A 75 -4.02 4.67 -12.07
N ALA A 76 -3.81 5.48 -11.04
CA ALA A 76 -4.36 6.83 -10.98
C ALA A 76 -3.39 7.75 -10.26
N ASN A 77 -3.55 9.05 -10.46
CA ASN A 77 -2.74 10.08 -9.81
C ASN A 77 -3.57 11.09 -9.03
N VAL A 78 -4.84 10.81 -8.87
CA VAL A 78 -5.79 11.64 -8.11
C VAL A 78 -6.59 10.71 -7.22
N ILE A 79 -6.69 11.07 -5.93
CA ILE A 79 -7.52 10.31 -5.00
C ILE A 79 -8.99 10.60 -5.32
N PRO A 80 -9.79 9.57 -5.66
CA PRO A 80 -11.20 9.80 -5.97
C PRO A 80 -11.95 10.27 -4.74
N VAL A 81 -12.94 11.14 -4.97
CA VAL A 81 -13.83 11.57 -3.90
C VAL A 81 -14.68 10.37 -3.49
N GLN A 82 -14.61 10.02 -2.22
CA GLN A 82 -15.43 8.95 -1.68
C GLN A 82 -16.73 9.54 -1.16
N VAL A 83 -17.83 9.05 -1.66
CA VAL A 83 -19.18 9.38 -1.18
C VAL A 83 -19.59 8.23 -0.26
N SER A 84 -19.72 8.56 1.01
CA SER A 84 -20.15 7.59 2.01
C SER A 84 -21.67 7.49 2.09
#